data_35bec50271c7c37749e3fdb673a4bd2a
#
_entry.id   35bec50271c7c37749e3fdb673a4bd2a
#
_cell.length_a   1.000
_cell.length_b   1.000
_cell.length_c   1.000
_cell.angle_alpha   90.00
_cell.angle_beta   90.00
_cell.angle_gamma   90.00
#
_symmetry.space_group_name_H-M   'P 1'
#
loop_
_entity.id
_entity.type
_entity.pdbx_description
1 polymer ?
#
loop_
_entity_poly.entity_id
_entity_poly.type
_entity_poly.pdbx_seq_one_letter_code
_entity_poly.pdbx_strand_id
1 'polypeptide(L)'
;MSSPSAARFTLDPAFGIGTVHPRLYGSFVEHLGRCVYSGLYEPGHSDADESGLREDVLALIRELGVTTVRYPGGNFVSGYRWEDSVGPVDRRPRRLEPAWRSTETNEFGLAEFMGFCAKADIEPMMAVNLGTRGVEDAGRLLDYANHPGGTELSDLRAAHGNKEPFGIRMWCLGNEVDGPWQIGHKSAEEYGQVARETANLMKMIDPGLELVVAGSSSFAMPTFGTWESTVLTECYDKVDHVSLHAYYEMKGESPDRDSFLASAVDMERYIEAAVATCDHVGATLKSQKKMMISFDEWNVWHTEPESPPESRPEDDWPQAPRLLENSYTLTDAVLVGSLMIALLRHADRVTAASLAQLVNVIAPIMTEPGGPSWRQTTFFPFAQASKYGRGRVLRVEVDSPTHTTGRFGEVDLLHATAVHDEQAGTITVFAVNRSLARELPLEVDLRGLGAVRVVEHLLLTGDDPDARNTLTDPERVAPRTADASAVTGDVLTSTLPPLSWNVIRLATGSANASATAKS
;
A
#
# COMPACT_ATOMS: atom_id res chain seq x y z
N MET A 1 -8.87 -20.83 32.07
CA MET A 1 -10.21 -20.46 31.58
C MET A 1 -10.40 -21.20 30.27
N SER A 2 -11.59 -21.79 30.00
CA SER A 2 -11.84 -22.42 28.69
C SER A 2 -11.85 -21.33 27.61
N SER A 3 -11.18 -21.56 26.49
CA SER A 3 -11.26 -20.66 25.34
C SER A 3 -12.73 -20.43 24.95
N PRO A 4 -13.12 -19.20 24.56
CA PRO A 4 -14.48 -18.91 24.15
C PRO A 4 -14.88 -19.79 22.94
N SER A 5 -16.15 -20.17 22.87
CA SER A 5 -16.66 -20.97 21.74
C SER A 5 -16.97 -20.12 20.51
N ALA A 6 -17.12 -18.80 20.67
CA ALA A 6 -17.39 -17.80 19.63
C ALA A 6 -16.46 -16.61 19.81
N ALA A 7 -16.12 -15.94 18.74
CA ALA A 7 -15.42 -14.66 18.79
C ALA A 7 -16.41 -13.51 19.05
N ARG A 8 -15.99 -12.53 19.83
CA ARG A 8 -16.84 -11.40 20.27
C ARG A 8 -16.07 -10.10 20.27
N PHE A 9 -16.77 -9.02 19.99
CA PHE A 9 -16.32 -7.65 20.26
C PHE A 9 -17.49 -6.67 20.33
N THR A 10 -17.22 -5.47 20.81
CA THR A 10 -18.21 -4.39 20.91
C THR A 10 -17.85 -3.27 19.95
N LEU A 11 -18.84 -2.72 19.26
CA LEU A 11 -18.73 -1.47 18.52
C LEU A 11 -19.51 -0.38 19.23
N ASP A 12 -18.81 0.70 19.57
CA ASP A 12 -19.39 1.89 20.14
C ASP A 12 -18.87 3.12 19.38
N PRO A 13 -19.74 3.93 18.76
CA PRO A 13 -19.31 5.11 18.01
C PRO A 13 -18.60 6.17 18.85
N ALA A 14 -18.72 6.11 20.20
CA ALA A 14 -17.96 6.99 21.08
C ALA A 14 -16.46 6.67 21.10
N PHE A 15 -16.05 5.44 20.74
CA PHE A 15 -14.67 5.01 20.78
C PHE A 15 -14.07 4.84 19.39
N GLY A 16 -13.62 5.96 18.79
CA GLY A 16 -12.89 5.95 17.52
C GLY A 16 -11.38 5.97 17.72
N ILE A 17 -10.67 5.40 16.77
CA ILE A 17 -9.21 5.44 16.65
C ILE A 17 -8.79 6.70 15.85
N GLY A 18 -9.23 6.81 14.60
CA GLY A 18 -8.89 7.88 13.69
C GLY A 18 -9.75 7.84 12.44
N THR A 19 -9.72 8.91 11.66
CA THR A 19 -10.34 8.93 10.33
C THR A 19 -9.36 8.36 9.32
N VAL A 20 -9.84 7.44 8.49
CA VAL A 20 -9.03 6.83 7.44
C VAL A 20 -8.63 7.89 6.42
N HIS A 21 -7.33 8.11 6.28
CA HIS A 21 -6.81 9.00 5.24
C HIS A 21 -6.91 8.29 3.87
N PRO A 22 -7.31 8.99 2.79
CA PRO A 22 -7.41 8.36 1.46
C PRO A 22 -6.13 7.66 1.01
N ARG A 23 -4.95 8.22 1.29
CA ARG A 23 -3.64 7.65 0.93
C ARG A 23 -3.31 6.30 1.60
N LEU A 24 -4.13 5.83 2.55
CA LEU A 24 -3.99 4.48 3.11
C LEU A 24 -4.21 3.39 2.04
N TYR A 25 -4.92 3.71 0.96
CA TYR A 25 -5.17 2.83 -0.17
C TYR A 25 -4.28 3.15 -1.37
N GLY A 26 -3.01 3.40 -1.09
CA GLY A 26 -2.01 3.64 -2.12
C GLY A 26 -1.43 2.36 -2.72
N SER A 27 -0.71 2.56 -3.81
CA SER A 27 0.11 1.54 -4.42
C SER A 27 1.44 2.11 -4.90
N PHE A 28 2.23 1.29 -5.60
CA PHE A 28 3.60 1.60 -5.93
C PHE A 28 3.92 1.15 -7.36
N VAL A 29 4.60 2.00 -8.12
CA VAL A 29 5.08 1.74 -9.47
C VAL A 29 6.58 2.03 -9.53
N GLU A 30 7.34 1.03 -9.92
CA GLU A 30 8.78 1.10 -10.09
C GLU A 30 9.18 0.65 -11.49
N HIS A 31 10.28 1.20 -12.02
CA HIS A 31 10.95 0.68 -13.21
C HIS A 31 11.67 -0.64 -12.88
N LEU A 32 10.89 -1.64 -12.54
CA LEU A 32 11.28 -2.99 -12.16
C LEU A 32 10.49 -3.99 -13.00
N GLY A 33 11.22 -4.91 -13.65
CA GLY A 33 10.57 -5.94 -14.45
C GLY A 33 9.55 -5.37 -15.43
N ARG A 34 8.34 -5.92 -15.41
CA ARG A 34 7.23 -5.49 -16.27
C ARG A 34 6.17 -4.66 -15.54
N CYS A 35 6.53 -3.99 -14.44
CA CYS A 35 5.57 -3.12 -13.78
C CYS A 35 5.13 -1.97 -14.69
N VAL A 36 6.09 -1.31 -15.33
CA VAL A 36 5.83 -0.21 -16.28
C VAL A 36 5.63 -0.75 -17.69
N TYR A 37 6.70 -1.25 -18.32
CA TYR A 37 6.67 -1.70 -19.72
C TYR A 37 5.98 -3.05 -19.86
N SER A 38 5.06 -3.16 -20.82
CA SER A 38 4.11 -4.28 -21.00
C SER A 38 3.19 -4.59 -19.80
N GLY A 39 3.27 -3.75 -18.78
CA GLY A 39 2.34 -3.73 -17.66
C GLY A 39 1.37 -2.56 -17.78
N LEU A 40 1.76 -1.42 -17.20
CA LEU A 40 0.97 -0.18 -17.26
C LEU A 40 1.03 0.49 -18.65
N TYR A 41 2.20 0.44 -19.29
CA TYR A 41 2.54 1.14 -20.54
C TYR A 41 2.98 0.14 -21.61
N GLU A 42 2.22 0.08 -22.70
CA GLU A 42 2.48 -0.81 -23.85
C GLU A 42 1.90 -0.19 -25.13
N PRO A 43 2.61 0.79 -25.76
CA PRO A 43 2.06 1.54 -26.89
C PRO A 43 1.60 0.72 -28.09
N GLY A 44 2.11 -0.51 -28.24
CA GLY A 44 1.71 -1.43 -29.34
C GLY A 44 0.53 -2.33 -29.00
N HIS A 45 -0.04 -2.24 -27.80
CA HIS A 45 -1.16 -3.09 -27.38
C HIS A 45 -2.48 -2.66 -28.01
N SER A 46 -3.40 -3.63 -28.29
CA SER A 46 -4.72 -3.34 -28.88
C SER A 46 -5.58 -2.41 -28.02
N ASP A 47 -5.43 -2.48 -26.70
CA ASP A 47 -6.14 -1.66 -25.72
C ASP A 47 -5.30 -0.48 -25.22
N ALA A 48 -4.17 -0.18 -25.87
CA ALA A 48 -3.42 1.03 -25.56
C ALA A 48 -4.12 2.27 -26.10
N ASP A 49 -4.20 3.30 -25.28
CA ASP A 49 -4.64 4.61 -25.72
C ASP A 49 -3.54 5.34 -26.53
N GLU A 50 -3.84 6.56 -26.98
CA GLU A 50 -2.89 7.38 -27.75
C GLU A 50 -1.61 7.76 -26.99
N SER A 51 -1.62 7.67 -25.64
CA SER A 51 -0.46 7.89 -24.79
C SER A 51 0.33 6.60 -24.48
N GLY A 52 -0.11 5.45 -24.96
CA GLY A 52 0.51 4.16 -24.74
C GLY A 52 0.12 3.47 -23.44
N LEU A 53 -0.82 4.02 -22.68
CA LEU A 53 -1.35 3.40 -21.47
C LEU A 53 -2.40 2.32 -21.80
N ARG A 54 -2.36 1.20 -21.13
CA ARG A 54 -3.30 0.09 -21.30
C ARG A 54 -4.63 0.39 -20.60
N GLU A 55 -5.71 0.60 -21.37
CA GLU A 55 -7.04 0.90 -20.83
C GLU A 55 -7.65 -0.28 -20.05
N ASP A 56 -7.35 -1.52 -20.41
CA ASP A 56 -7.77 -2.71 -19.65
C ASP A 56 -7.14 -2.71 -18.25
N VAL A 57 -5.87 -2.33 -18.13
CA VAL A 57 -5.17 -2.18 -16.86
C VAL A 57 -5.70 -0.99 -16.07
N LEU A 58 -5.93 0.16 -16.70
CA LEU A 58 -6.52 1.34 -16.07
C LEU A 58 -7.92 1.04 -15.49
N ALA A 59 -8.72 0.23 -16.19
CA ALA A 59 -10.03 -0.20 -15.68
C ALA A 59 -9.90 -1.02 -14.40
N LEU A 60 -8.93 -1.96 -14.34
CA LEU A 60 -8.65 -2.74 -13.13
C LEU A 60 -8.11 -1.87 -11.99
N ILE A 61 -7.26 -0.88 -12.28
CA ILE A 61 -6.73 0.06 -11.28
C ILE A 61 -7.86 0.89 -10.66
N ARG A 62 -8.79 1.40 -11.48
CA ARG A 62 -9.98 2.11 -10.97
C ARG A 62 -10.89 1.21 -10.12
N GLU A 63 -11.06 -0.05 -10.51
CA GLU A 63 -11.80 -1.05 -9.73
C GLU A 63 -11.09 -1.40 -8.42
N LEU A 64 -9.76 -1.54 -8.43
CA LEU A 64 -8.94 -1.75 -7.24
C LEU A 64 -9.10 -0.59 -6.23
N GLY A 65 -9.37 0.61 -6.74
CA GLY A 65 -9.65 1.79 -5.94
C GLY A 65 -8.40 2.39 -5.31
N VAL A 66 -7.27 2.31 -6.01
CA VAL A 66 -6.02 2.98 -5.61
C VAL A 66 -6.22 4.49 -5.62
N THR A 67 -5.72 5.17 -4.60
CA THR A 67 -5.92 6.61 -4.39
C THR A 67 -4.65 7.43 -4.50
N THR A 68 -3.50 6.80 -4.30
CA THR A 68 -2.18 7.40 -4.47
C THR A 68 -1.21 6.37 -5.03
N VAL A 69 -0.23 6.83 -5.82
CA VAL A 69 0.82 5.96 -6.35
C VAL A 69 2.18 6.59 -6.12
N ARG A 70 3.06 5.81 -5.48
CA ARG A 70 4.47 6.14 -5.28
C ARG A 70 5.27 5.79 -6.53
N TYR A 71 6.16 6.69 -6.97
CA TYR A 71 6.97 6.60 -8.20
C TYR A 71 8.29 7.39 -8.04
N PRO A 72 9.40 7.12 -8.71
CA PRO A 72 9.60 6.14 -9.79
C PRO A 72 10.10 4.79 -9.31
N GLY A 73 10.20 4.59 -8.01
CA GLY A 73 10.70 3.34 -7.51
C GLY A 73 11.12 3.35 -6.06
N GLY A 74 11.45 2.17 -5.67
CA GLY A 74 12.22 1.65 -4.58
C GLY A 74 13.71 1.73 -4.90
N ASN A 75 14.32 0.56 -5.22
CA ASN A 75 15.77 0.51 -5.49
C ASN A 75 16.15 1.33 -6.74
N PHE A 76 15.29 1.40 -7.73
CA PHE A 76 15.49 2.17 -8.95
C PHE A 76 15.79 3.64 -8.68
N VAL A 77 15.09 4.30 -7.74
CA VAL A 77 15.23 5.75 -7.53
C VAL A 77 16.65 6.15 -7.15
N SER A 78 17.40 5.29 -6.46
CA SER A 78 18.75 5.59 -6.00
C SER A 78 19.80 5.68 -7.11
N GLY A 79 19.51 5.13 -8.30
CA GLY A 79 20.31 5.28 -9.51
C GLY A 79 19.71 6.23 -10.54
N TYR A 80 18.47 6.65 -10.36
CA TYR A 80 17.67 7.36 -11.36
C TYR A 80 18.15 8.79 -11.62
N ARG A 81 18.11 9.16 -12.89
CA ARG A 81 18.36 10.51 -13.41
C ARG A 81 17.09 11.00 -14.09
N TRP A 82 16.31 11.80 -13.38
CA TRP A 82 14.98 12.24 -13.85
C TRP A 82 15.04 13.03 -15.18
N GLU A 83 16.14 13.73 -15.45
CA GLU A 83 16.34 14.49 -16.68
C GLU A 83 16.37 13.58 -17.92
N ASP A 84 16.78 12.32 -17.78
CA ASP A 84 16.85 11.35 -18.87
C ASP A 84 15.44 10.89 -19.33
N SER A 85 14.42 11.05 -18.49
CA SER A 85 13.05 10.59 -18.76
C SER A 85 12.04 11.72 -19.03
N VAL A 86 12.50 12.93 -19.33
CA VAL A 86 11.63 14.07 -19.67
C VAL A 86 11.89 14.58 -21.08
N GLY A 87 10.92 15.30 -21.67
CA GLY A 87 10.99 15.80 -23.05
C GLY A 87 10.65 14.74 -24.10
N PRO A 88 10.98 14.97 -25.37
CA PRO A 88 10.63 14.07 -26.47
C PRO A 88 11.21 12.66 -26.28
N VAL A 89 10.37 11.64 -26.37
CA VAL A 89 10.74 10.22 -26.11
C VAL A 89 11.89 9.76 -27.01
N ASP A 90 11.90 10.17 -28.28
CA ASP A 90 12.92 9.82 -29.26
C ASP A 90 14.32 10.39 -28.97
N ARG A 91 14.43 11.30 -27.99
CA ARG A 91 15.70 11.92 -27.57
C ARG A 91 16.17 11.40 -26.21
N ARG A 92 15.38 10.60 -25.54
CA ARG A 92 15.72 10.07 -24.21
C ARG A 92 16.78 8.97 -24.32
N PRO A 93 17.82 8.99 -23.48
CA PRO A 93 18.90 8.00 -23.55
C PRO A 93 18.48 6.68 -22.95
N ARG A 94 18.99 5.59 -23.51
CA ARG A 94 18.95 4.28 -22.85
C ARG A 94 20.02 4.21 -21.76
N ARG A 95 19.72 3.62 -20.62
CA ARG A 95 20.63 3.49 -19.48
C ARG A 95 20.70 2.05 -18.98
N LEU A 96 21.84 1.65 -18.46
CA LEU A 96 21.91 0.47 -17.60
C LEU A 96 21.25 0.79 -16.26
N GLU A 97 20.40 -0.10 -15.82
CA GLU A 97 19.73 -0.04 -14.53
C GLU A 97 20.31 -1.14 -13.61
N PRO A 98 21.22 -0.78 -12.70
CA PRO A 98 21.97 -1.78 -11.91
C PRO A 98 21.16 -2.45 -10.81
N ALA A 99 20.12 -1.81 -10.26
CA ALA A 99 19.35 -2.37 -9.16
C ALA A 99 18.62 -3.67 -9.59
N TRP A 100 18.06 -3.68 -10.80
CA TRP A 100 17.31 -4.82 -11.33
C TRP A 100 17.96 -5.46 -12.55
N ARG A 101 19.17 -5.00 -12.88
CA ARG A 101 19.98 -5.53 -13.98
C ARG A 101 19.20 -5.57 -15.29
N SER A 102 18.72 -4.40 -15.70
CA SER A 102 17.95 -4.19 -16.91
C SER A 102 18.45 -3.00 -17.71
N THR A 103 17.95 -2.85 -18.94
CA THR A 103 18.14 -1.65 -19.73
C THR A 103 16.89 -0.78 -19.62
N GLU A 104 17.03 0.39 -19.00
CA GLU A 104 15.97 1.40 -18.96
C GLU A 104 15.96 2.22 -20.26
N THR A 105 14.81 2.30 -20.91
CA THR A 105 14.63 3.03 -22.17
C THR A 105 14.22 4.48 -21.97
N ASN A 106 13.75 4.81 -20.75
CA ASN A 106 13.19 6.11 -20.39
C ASN A 106 11.97 6.55 -21.25
N GLU A 107 11.30 5.61 -21.93
CA GLU A 107 10.09 5.90 -22.71
C GLU A 107 8.92 6.32 -21.83
N PHE A 108 8.88 5.83 -20.60
CA PHE A 108 7.94 6.23 -19.56
C PHE A 108 8.68 7.05 -18.51
N GLY A 109 8.28 8.27 -18.27
CA GLY A 109 8.89 9.16 -17.28
C GLY A 109 7.86 9.99 -16.52
N LEU A 110 8.30 11.14 -16.00
CA LEU A 110 7.46 11.98 -15.13
C LEU A 110 6.16 12.44 -15.82
N ALA A 111 6.24 12.86 -17.08
CA ALA A 111 5.07 13.35 -17.81
C ALA A 111 4.04 12.23 -18.07
N GLU A 112 4.52 11.05 -18.48
CA GLU A 112 3.69 9.87 -18.70
C GLU A 112 3.07 9.37 -17.37
N PHE A 113 3.84 9.38 -16.29
CA PHE A 113 3.34 9.07 -14.95
C PHE A 113 2.24 10.03 -14.50
N MET A 114 2.42 11.34 -14.68
CA MET A 114 1.40 12.35 -14.35
C MET A 114 0.15 12.20 -15.23
N GLY A 115 0.33 11.85 -16.51
CA GLY A 115 -0.79 11.51 -17.40
C GLY A 115 -1.57 10.28 -16.92
N PHE A 116 -0.84 9.24 -16.48
CA PHE A 116 -1.44 8.07 -15.84
C PHE A 116 -2.24 8.45 -14.58
N CYS A 117 -1.65 9.21 -13.67
CA CYS A 117 -2.33 9.64 -12.45
C CYS A 117 -3.61 10.43 -12.75
N ALA A 118 -3.56 11.35 -13.71
CA ALA A 118 -4.74 12.12 -14.12
C ALA A 118 -5.86 11.25 -14.70
N LYS A 119 -5.51 10.25 -15.55
CA LYS A 119 -6.49 9.32 -16.15
C LYS A 119 -7.11 8.36 -15.14
N ALA A 120 -6.36 7.96 -14.13
CA ALA A 120 -6.81 7.06 -13.09
C ALA A 120 -7.44 7.75 -11.88
N ASP A 121 -7.42 9.10 -11.82
CA ASP A 121 -7.86 9.92 -10.68
C ASP A 121 -7.08 9.57 -9.40
N ILE A 122 -5.74 9.53 -9.51
CA ILE A 122 -4.81 9.12 -8.47
C ILE A 122 -3.88 10.27 -8.08
N GLU A 123 -3.64 10.46 -6.78
CA GLU A 123 -2.65 11.41 -6.28
C GLU A 123 -1.23 10.87 -6.49
N PRO A 124 -0.30 11.64 -7.10
CA PRO A 124 1.10 11.23 -7.23
C PRO A 124 1.85 11.39 -5.90
N MET A 125 2.71 10.43 -5.58
CA MET A 125 3.71 10.48 -4.51
C MET A 125 5.08 10.24 -5.16
N MET A 126 5.97 11.24 -5.10
CA MET A 126 7.25 11.20 -5.82
C MET A 126 8.41 10.90 -4.89
N ALA A 127 9.33 10.02 -5.29
CA ALA A 127 10.59 9.81 -4.60
C ALA A 127 11.74 10.54 -5.30
N VAL A 128 12.68 11.12 -4.52
CA VAL A 128 13.89 11.76 -5.03
C VAL A 128 15.12 10.89 -4.80
N ASN A 129 16.10 10.99 -5.69
CA ASN A 129 17.35 10.25 -5.60
C ASN A 129 18.27 10.85 -4.53
N LEU A 130 18.32 10.25 -3.34
CA LEU A 130 19.31 10.55 -2.29
C LEU A 130 20.40 9.46 -2.17
N GLY A 131 20.41 8.50 -3.07
CA GLY A 131 21.48 7.49 -3.17
C GLY A 131 22.72 8.03 -3.87
N THR A 132 22.65 8.24 -5.16
CA THR A 132 23.75 8.71 -6.03
C THR A 132 23.73 10.21 -6.31
N ARG A 133 22.63 10.90 -5.97
CA ARG A 133 22.44 12.35 -6.11
C ARG A 133 22.18 12.98 -4.72
N GLY A 134 21.56 14.13 -4.64
CA GLY A 134 21.38 14.77 -3.35
C GLY A 134 20.52 16.01 -3.38
N VAL A 135 20.80 16.95 -2.46
CA VAL A 135 19.98 18.12 -2.16
C VAL A 135 19.65 18.97 -3.41
N GLU A 136 20.67 19.30 -4.21
CA GLU A 136 20.49 20.12 -5.42
C GLU A 136 19.56 19.43 -6.41
N ASP A 137 19.74 18.13 -6.65
CA ASP A 137 18.95 17.38 -7.60
C ASP A 137 17.47 17.30 -7.21
N ALA A 138 17.18 17.08 -5.93
CA ALA A 138 15.81 17.11 -5.41
C ALA A 138 15.14 18.47 -5.62
N GLY A 139 15.88 19.57 -5.37
CA GLY A 139 15.38 20.93 -5.64
C GLY A 139 15.15 21.20 -7.12
N ARG A 140 16.02 20.70 -8.00
CA ARG A 140 15.86 20.81 -9.45
C ARG A 140 14.65 20.04 -9.99
N LEU A 141 14.43 18.82 -9.50
CA LEU A 141 13.24 18.04 -9.85
C LEU A 141 11.96 18.77 -9.38
N LEU A 142 11.96 19.31 -8.16
CA LEU A 142 10.83 20.07 -7.63
C LEU A 142 10.56 21.33 -8.47
N ASP A 143 11.61 22.10 -8.85
CA ASP A 143 11.48 23.26 -9.73
C ASP A 143 10.87 22.85 -11.10
N TYR A 144 11.40 21.81 -11.73
CA TYR A 144 10.83 21.27 -12.96
C TYR A 144 9.36 20.86 -12.79
N ALA A 145 9.04 20.13 -11.73
CA ALA A 145 7.70 19.56 -11.55
C ALA A 145 6.65 20.60 -11.14
N ASN A 146 6.97 21.46 -10.19
CA ASN A 146 5.96 22.24 -9.47
C ASN A 146 6.05 23.76 -9.64
N HIS A 147 7.21 24.30 -10.08
CA HIS A 147 7.31 25.76 -10.23
C HIS A 147 6.47 26.26 -11.42
N PRO A 148 5.69 27.35 -11.26
CA PRO A 148 4.72 27.76 -12.29
C PRO A 148 5.37 28.24 -13.60
N GLY A 149 6.53 28.87 -13.56
CA GLY A 149 7.23 29.36 -14.76
C GLY A 149 8.27 30.44 -14.41
N GLY A 150 9.11 30.82 -15.39
CA GLY A 150 10.11 31.88 -15.24
C GLY A 150 11.44 31.41 -14.66
N THR A 151 11.62 30.10 -14.47
CA THR A 151 12.92 29.47 -14.21
C THR A 151 13.31 28.60 -15.40
N GLU A 152 14.60 28.29 -15.55
CA GLU A 152 15.10 27.40 -16.61
C GLU A 152 14.31 26.08 -16.66
N LEU A 153 14.07 25.45 -15.51
CA LEU A 153 13.45 24.12 -15.43
C LEU A 153 11.93 24.16 -15.60
N SER A 154 11.26 25.13 -15.05
CA SER A 154 9.81 25.32 -15.26
C SER A 154 9.48 25.69 -16.71
N ASP A 155 10.32 26.52 -17.34
CA ASP A 155 10.18 26.86 -18.74
C ASP A 155 10.51 25.65 -19.65
N LEU A 156 11.49 24.80 -19.24
CA LEU A 156 11.79 23.53 -19.90
C LEU A 156 10.60 22.56 -19.83
N ARG A 157 9.93 22.43 -18.66
CA ARG A 157 8.69 21.64 -18.55
C ARG A 157 7.64 22.12 -19.54
N ALA A 158 7.44 23.44 -19.62
CA ALA A 158 6.48 24.04 -20.55
C ALA A 158 6.86 23.77 -22.01
N ALA A 159 8.15 23.85 -22.36
CA ALA A 159 8.68 23.52 -23.70
C ALA A 159 8.51 22.02 -24.03
N HIS A 160 8.51 21.15 -23.02
CA HIS A 160 8.21 19.71 -23.15
C HIS A 160 6.70 19.43 -23.28
N GLY A 161 5.84 20.45 -23.36
CA GLY A 161 4.41 20.33 -23.57
C GLY A 161 3.55 20.43 -22.31
N ASN A 162 4.15 20.44 -21.12
CA ASN A 162 3.44 20.52 -19.84
C ASN A 162 3.49 21.96 -19.27
N LYS A 163 2.57 22.82 -19.73
CA LYS A 163 2.57 24.24 -19.36
C LYS A 163 2.31 24.45 -17.87
N GLU A 164 1.29 23.76 -17.33
CA GLU A 164 0.91 23.86 -15.94
C GLU A 164 1.84 23.02 -15.03
N PRO A 165 2.08 23.46 -13.79
CA PRO A 165 2.76 22.65 -12.79
C PRO A 165 2.03 21.32 -12.54
N PHE A 166 2.77 20.27 -12.24
CA PHE A 166 2.18 18.98 -11.88
C PHE A 166 1.53 18.99 -10.49
N GLY A 167 1.96 19.89 -9.60
CA GLY A 167 1.35 20.06 -8.29
C GLY A 167 1.53 18.88 -7.34
N ILE A 168 2.65 18.18 -7.44
CA ILE A 168 2.96 17.01 -6.61
C ILE A 168 3.19 17.48 -5.17
N ARG A 169 2.40 16.97 -4.22
CA ARG A 169 2.45 17.42 -2.83
C ARG A 169 3.28 16.53 -1.92
N MET A 170 3.25 15.22 -2.12
CA MET A 170 3.92 14.25 -1.25
C MET A 170 5.21 13.74 -1.88
N TRP A 171 6.32 13.81 -1.13
CA TRP A 171 7.66 13.49 -1.64
C TRP A 171 8.42 12.62 -0.65
N CYS A 172 8.99 11.50 -1.14
CA CYS A 172 9.88 10.63 -0.38
C CYS A 172 11.33 11.07 -0.55
N LEU A 173 12.02 11.24 0.57
CA LEU A 173 13.44 11.62 0.62
C LEU A 173 14.34 10.37 0.50
N GLY A 174 14.38 9.78 -0.69
CA GLY A 174 15.08 8.52 -0.97
C GLY A 174 14.24 7.28 -0.73
N ASN A 175 14.90 6.12 -0.73
CA ASN A 175 14.32 4.79 -0.53
C ASN A 175 15.31 3.88 0.19
N GLU A 176 14.86 3.16 1.25
CA GLU A 176 15.62 2.10 1.95
C GLU A 176 17.10 2.42 2.19
N VAL A 177 17.40 3.66 2.58
CA VAL A 177 18.78 4.15 2.64
C VAL A 177 19.60 3.45 3.72
N ASP A 178 18.94 2.76 4.67
CA ASP A 178 19.51 1.89 5.70
C ASP A 178 19.95 0.52 5.14
N GLY A 179 19.45 0.11 3.97
CA GLY A 179 19.66 -1.21 3.40
C GLY A 179 21.01 -1.33 2.67
N PRO A 180 21.87 -2.32 2.99
CA PRO A 180 23.15 -2.49 2.32
C PRO A 180 23.03 -2.89 0.84
N TRP A 181 21.87 -3.31 0.39
CA TRP A 181 21.55 -3.58 -1.01
C TRP A 181 21.27 -2.32 -1.83
N GLN A 182 20.96 -1.21 -1.16
CA GLN A 182 20.57 0.03 -1.80
C GLN A 182 21.80 0.77 -2.35
N ILE A 183 21.74 1.20 -3.61
CA ILE A 183 22.80 2.02 -4.21
C ILE A 183 22.93 3.33 -3.44
N GLY A 184 24.14 3.58 -2.91
CA GLY A 184 24.41 4.80 -2.12
C GLY A 184 23.78 4.79 -0.72
N HIS A 185 23.57 3.58 -0.13
CA HIS A 185 23.17 3.45 1.28
C HIS A 185 24.08 4.25 2.21
N LYS A 186 23.57 4.64 3.36
CA LYS A 186 24.26 5.55 4.30
C LYS A 186 24.09 5.08 5.73
N SER A 187 24.94 5.60 6.63
CA SER A 187 24.65 5.54 8.06
C SER A 187 23.44 6.43 8.41
N ALA A 188 22.84 6.22 9.57
CA ALA A 188 21.71 7.02 10.03
C ALA A 188 22.07 8.51 10.15
N GLU A 189 23.30 8.82 10.61
CA GLU A 189 23.82 10.17 10.75
C GLU A 189 24.00 10.86 9.39
N GLU A 190 24.66 10.17 8.44
CA GLU A 190 24.85 10.69 7.08
C GLU A 190 23.53 10.93 6.38
N TYR A 191 22.60 9.98 6.48
CA TYR A 191 21.29 10.13 5.88
C TYR A 191 20.47 11.23 6.55
N GLY A 192 20.44 11.29 7.87
CA GLY A 192 19.71 12.33 8.62
C GLY A 192 20.13 13.75 8.21
N GLN A 193 21.45 13.99 8.02
CA GLN A 193 21.96 15.27 7.55
C GLN A 193 21.52 15.59 6.11
N VAL A 194 21.63 14.63 5.19
CA VAL A 194 21.19 14.82 3.79
C VAL A 194 19.68 15.03 3.71
N ALA A 195 18.90 14.27 4.46
CA ALA A 195 17.45 14.41 4.52
C ALA A 195 17.03 15.78 5.06
N ARG A 196 17.68 16.26 6.13
CA ARG A 196 17.45 17.58 6.69
C ARG A 196 17.68 18.69 5.66
N GLU A 197 18.84 18.68 5.00
CA GLU A 197 19.18 19.72 4.02
C GLU A 197 18.27 19.65 2.78
N THR A 198 17.92 18.44 2.34
CA THR A 198 16.94 18.25 1.24
C THR A 198 15.58 18.80 1.63
N ALA A 199 15.09 18.44 2.81
CA ALA A 199 13.80 18.94 3.32
C ALA A 199 13.81 20.47 3.47
N ASN A 200 14.90 21.05 3.97
CA ASN A 200 15.08 22.50 4.07
C ASN A 200 14.94 23.17 2.70
N LEU A 201 15.68 22.70 1.68
CA LEU A 201 15.64 23.28 0.34
C LEU A 201 14.24 23.15 -0.26
N MET A 202 13.65 21.95 -0.20
CA MET A 202 12.33 21.71 -0.79
C MET A 202 11.24 22.56 -0.12
N LYS A 203 11.23 22.67 1.23
CA LYS A 203 10.29 23.53 1.97
C LYS A 203 10.54 25.04 1.76
N MET A 204 11.75 25.47 1.39
CA MET A 204 12.04 26.86 0.98
C MET A 204 11.45 27.17 -0.40
N ILE A 205 11.40 26.18 -1.30
CA ILE A 205 10.81 26.32 -2.63
C ILE A 205 9.27 26.27 -2.50
N ASP A 206 8.73 25.28 -1.79
CA ASP A 206 7.30 25.10 -1.55
C ASP A 206 7.04 24.64 -0.09
N PRO A 207 6.63 25.53 0.80
CA PRO A 207 6.36 25.19 2.20
C PRO A 207 5.13 24.28 2.39
N GLY A 208 4.31 24.12 1.36
CA GLY A 208 3.11 23.28 1.38
C GLY A 208 3.35 21.80 1.09
N LEU A 209 4.58 21.38 0.81
CA LEU A 209 4.90 19.98 0.56
C LEU A 209 4.73 19.11 1.82
N GLU A 210 4.42 17.86 1.62
CA GLU A 210 4.45 16.80 2.62
C GLU A 210 5.64 15.89 2.35
N LEU A 211 6.56 15.77 3.32
CA LEU A 211 7.82 15.07 3.14
C LEU A 211 7.86 13.79 3.97
N VAL A 212 8.30 12.71 3.33
CA VAL A 212 8.48 11.39 3.93
C VAL A 212 9.97 11.11 4.05
N VAL A 213 10.47 10.92 5.26
CA VAL A 213 11.84 10.47 5.49
C VAL A 213 11.92 8.95 5.54
N ALA A 214 12.95 8.34 4.96
CA ALA A 214 13.12 6.90 5.00
C ALA A 214 13.38 6.41 6.43
N GLY A 215 12.49 5.58 6.94
CA GLY A 215 12.69 4.77 8.12
C GLY A 215 13.39 3.46 7.78
N SER A 216 13.32 2.47 8.66
CA SER A 216 13.91 1.16 8.42
C SER A 216 13.16 0.40 7.32
N SER A 217 13.94 -0.23 6.45
CA SER A 217 13.46 -1.06 5.34
C SER A 217 12.81 -2.39 5.78
N SER A 218 12.91 -2.72 7.06
CA SER A 218 12.25 -3.88 7.68
C SER A 218 12.31 -3.78 9.20
N PHE A 219 11.32 -4.32 9.87
CA PHE A 219 11.33 -4.49 11.34
C PHE A 219 12.52 -5.35 11.83
N ALA A 220 13.03 -6.25 10.98
CA ALA A 220 14.17 -7.11 11.29
C ALA A 220 15.54 -6.44 11.10
N MET A 221 15.59 -5.19 10.64
CA MET A 221 16.87 -4.47 10.50
C MET A 221 17.55 -4.31 11.86
N PRO A 222 18.85 -4.63 11.97
CA PRO A 222 19.57 -4.49 13.24
C PRO A 222 19.67 -3.05 13.74
N THR A 223 19.42 -2.09 12.86
CA THR A 223 19.44 -0.64 13.14
C THR A 223 18.07 -0.08 13.53
N PHE A 224 16.98 -0.88 13.42
CA PHE A 224 15.62 -0.41 13.76
C PHE A 224 15.56 0.24 15.15
N GLY A 225 14.81 1.31 15.27
CA GLY A 225 14.67 2.13 16.46
C GLY A 225 15.83 3.15 16.61
N THR A 226 17.08 2.72 16.46
CA THR A 226 18.25 3.62 16.45
C THR A 226 18.28 4.45 15.16
N TRP A 227 17.96 3.83 14.02
CA TRP A 227 17.87 4.52 12.74
C TRP A 227 16.84 5.66 12.80
N GLU A 228 15.59 5.35 13.15
CA GLU A 228 14.52 6.33 13.24
C GLU A 228 14.86 7.46 14.21
N SER A 229 15.38 7.13 15.41
CA SER A 229 15.70 8.14 16.42
C SER A 229 16.82 9.07 15.98
N THR A 230 17.86 8.55 15.32
CA THR A 230 18.98 9.34 14.80
C THR A 230 18.53 10.26 13.67
N VAL A 231 17.87 9.69 12.66
CA VAL A 231 17.39 10.43 11.49
C VAL A 231 16.39 11.52 11.89
N LEU A 232 15.41 11.19 12.72
CA LEU A 232 14.41 12.15 13.18
C LEU A 232 15.01 13.24 14.07
N THR A 233 16.05 12.97 14.84
CA THR A 233 16.73 14.02 15.61
C THR A 233 17.26 15.13 14.71
N GLU A 234 17.67 14.79 13.49
CA GLU A 234 18.17 15.76 12.51
C GLU A 234 17.06 16.54 11.78
N CYS A 235 15.91 15.92 11.48
CA CYS A 235 14.93 16.50 10.55
C CYS A 235 13.48 16.55 11.04
N TYR A 236 13.18 16.28 12.31
CA TYR A 236 11.82 16.12 12.85
C TYR A 236 10.86 17.27 12.48
N ASP A 237 11.32 18.51 12.54
CA ASP A 237 10.52 19.71 12.27
C ASP A 237 10.25 19.93 10.77
N LYS A 238 11.01 19.27 9.88
CA LYS A 238 10.99 19.45 8.43
C LYS A 238 10.17 18.40 7.68
N VAL A 239 10.06 17.18 8.24
CA VAL A 239 9.39 16.05 7.57
C VAL A 239 8.07 15.73 8.25
N ASP A 240 7.13 15.16 7.52
CA ASP A 240 5.76 14.93 7.98
C ASP A 240 5.49 13.46 8.30
N HIS A 241 6.20 12.55 7.63
CA HIS A 241 6.06 11.11 7.76
C HIS A 241 7.40 10.40 7.88
N VAL A 242 7.39 9.24 8.55
CA VAL A 242 8.46 8.23 8.49
C VAL A 242 7.96 7.06 7.64
N SER A 243 8.77 6.64 6.67
CA SER A 243 8.52 5.46 5.84
C SER A 243 8.78 4.17 6.62
N LEU A 244 7.95 3.16 6.42
CA LEU A 244 8.17 1.78 6.89
C LEU A 244 7.89 0.81 5.75
N HIS A 245 8.67 -0.29 5.69
CA HIS A 245 8.50 -1.36 4.70
C HIS A 245 8.37 -2.72 5.38
N ALA A 246 7.50 -3.58 4.87
CA ALA A 246 7.39 -4.96 5.33
C ALA A 246 6.89 -5.90 4.24
N TYR A 247 7.60 -7.01 4.08
CA TYR A 247 7.21 -8.10 3.19
C TYR A 247 7.09 -9.41 3.98
N TYR A 248 6.06 -10.19 3.65
CA TYR A 248 5.73 -11.42 4.34
C TYR A 248 5.79 -12.61 3.39
N GLU A 249 6.33 -13.73 3.88
CA GLU A 249 6.59 -14.91 3.08
C GLU A 249 6.41 -16.19 3.88
N MET A 250 5.90 -17.23 3.23
CA MET A 250 6.00 -18.61 3.73
C MET A 250 7.34 -19.22 3.28
N LYS A 251 8.22 -19.57 4.22
CA LYS A 251 9.56 -20.11 3.91
C LYS A 251 9.71 -21.57 4.27
N GLY A 252 10.59 -22.26 3.52
CA GLY A 252 11.08 -23.61 3.81
C GLY A 252 10.23 -24.74 3.25
N GLU A 253 10.75 -25.98 3.35
CA GLU A 253 10.11 -27.21 2.83
C GLU A 253 8.81 -27.60 3.55
N SER A 254 8.59 -27.09 4.77
CA SER A 254 7.37 -27.30 5.56
C SER A 254 6.89 -25.95 6.09
N PRO A 255 6.27 -25.12 5.25
CA PRO A 255 5.91 -23.77 5.60
C PRO A 255 4.84 -23.75 6.71
N ASP A 256 5.08 -22.92 7.73
CA ASP A 256 4.13 -22.68 8.82
C ASP A 256 3.05 -21.67 8.36
N ARG A 257 1.97 -22.22 7.81
CA ARG A 257 0.84 -21.41 7.28
C ARG A 257 0.11 -20.66 8.40
N ASP A 258 0.06 -21.20 9.61
CA ASP A 258 -0.57 -20.54 10.75
C ASP A 258 0.23 -19.29 11.15
N SER A 259 1.55 -19.37 11.22
CA SER A 259 2.40 -18.19 11.44
C SER A 259 2.32 -17.19 10.28
N PHE A 260 2.24 -17.66 9.04
CA PHE A 260 2.10 -16.78 7.89
C PHE A 260 0.79 -15.98 7.94
N LEU A 261 -0.34 -16.63 8.20
CA LEU A 261 -1.64 -15.97 8.36
C LEU A 261 -1.69 -15.01 9.55
N ALA A 262 -0.82 -15.21 10.54
CA ALA A 262 -0.70 -14.34 11.71
C ALA A 262 0.28 -13.16 11.51
N SER A 263 0.88 -12.98 10.33
CA SER A 263 1.92 -11.95 10.07
C SER A 263 1.45 -10.51 10.32
N ALA A 264 0.15 -10.24 10.33
CA ALA A 264 -0.37 -8.94 10.74
C ALA A 264 0.01 -8.55 12.18
N VAL A 265 0.27 -9.52 13.07
CA VAL A 265 0.81 -9.28 14.43
C VAL A 265 2.19 -8.61 14.36
N ASP A 266 3.03 -9.02 13.41
CA ASP A 266 4.33 -8.41 13.17
C ASP A 266 4.19 -6.96 12.65
N MET A 267 3.28 -6.74 11.69
CA MET A 267 3.01 -5.39 11.15
C MET A 267 2.51 -4.43 12.24
N GLU A 268 1.55 -4.85 13.08
CA GLU A 268 1.04 -4.04 14.18
C GLU A 268 2.17 -3.68 15.16
N ARG A 269 2.99 -4.66 15.59
CA ARG A 269 4.14 -4.42 16.47
C ARG A 269 5.16 -3.46 15.85
N TYR A 270 5.41 -3.58 14.56
CA TYR A 270 6.33 -2.69 13.85
C TYR A 270 5.81 -1.25 13.85
N ILE A 271 4.53 -1.04 13.51
CA ILE A 271 3.89 0.28 13.56
C ILE A 271 3.96 0.86 14.98
N GLU A 272 3.58 0.10 16.00
CA GLU A 272 3.58 0.54 17.40
C GLU A 272 4.99 0.94 17.86
N ALA A 273 6.00 0.14 17.54
CA ALA A 273 7.40 0.41 17.91
C ALA A 273 7.94 1.65 17.20
N ALA A 274 7.65 1.82 15.90
CA ALA A 274 8.05 3.01 15.14
C ALA A 274 7.35 4.27 15.68
N VAL A 275 6.06 4.19 15.97
CA VAL A 275 5.26 5.26 16.58
C VAL A 275 5.86 5.68 17.93
N ALA A 276 6.17 4.71 18.79
CA ALA A 276 6.79 4.98 20.09
C ALA A 276 8.15 5.69 19.95
N THR A 277 8.96 5.31 18.96
CA THR A 277 10.24 5.95 18.66
C THR A 277 10.04 7.39 18.18
N CYS A 278 9.11 7.62 17.26
CA CYS A 278 8.75 8.96 16.79
C CYS A 278 8.29 9.88 17.93
N ASP A 279 7.43 9.37 18.82
CA ASP A 279 6.89 10.13 19.95
C ASP A 279 7.97 10.42 20.99
N HIS A 280 8.91 9.49 21.20
CA HIS A 280 10.08 9.71 22.07
C HIS A 280 10.96 10.86 21.55
N VAL A 281 11.29 10.85 20.25
CA VAL A 281 12.09 11.93 19.63
C VAL A 281 11.34 13.25 19.71
N GLY A 282 10.06 13.29 19.36
CA GLY A 282 9.24 14.49 19.47
C GLY A 282 9.23 15.08 20.89
N ALA A 283 9.05 14.22 21.90
CA ALA A 283 9.09 14.63 23.30
C ALA A 283 10.48 15.17 23.72
N THR A 284 11.55 14.55 23.27
CA THR A 284 12.93 14.99 23.53
C THR A 284 13.20 16.39 22.92
N LEU A 285 12.74 16.62 21.71
CA LEU A 285 12.85 17.89 20.99
C LEU A 285 11.80 18.95 21.44
N LYS A 286 10.90 18.60 22.38
CA LYS A 286 9.79 19.46 22.83
C LYS A 286 8.87 19.90 21.70
N SER A 287 8.77 19.10 20.65
CA SER A 287 7.89 19.36 19.53
C SER A 287 6.42 19.07 19.88
N GLN A 288 5.51 19.89 19.37
CA GLN A 288 4.06 19.62 19.40
C GLN A 288 3.57 18.89 18.14
N LYS A 289 4.44 18.73 17.15
CA LYS A 289 4.16 18.01 15.92
C LYS A 289 4.03 16.51 16.22
N LYS A 290 3.03 15.88 15.61
CA LYS A 290 2.86 14.43 15.64
C LYS A 290 3.41 13.87 14.33
N MET A 291 4.45 13.04 14.42
CA MET A 291 5.02 12.37 13.25
C MET A 291 4.09 11.26 12.80
N MET A 292 3.73 11.27 11.52
CA MET A 292 2.87 10.24 10.93
C MET A 292 3.72 9.14 10.29
N ILE A 293 3.08 8.02 9.97
CA ILE A 293 3.69 6.88 9.30
C ILE A 293 3.19 6.82 7.85
N SER A 294 4.13 6.67 6.92
CA SER A 294 3.91 6.24 5.55
C SER A 294 4.37 4.77 5.45
N PHE A 295 3.43 3.83 5.46
CA PHE A 295 3.77 2.43 5.27
C PHE A 295 3.86 2.15 3.76
N ASP A 296 4.83 2.77 3.09
CA ASP A 296 4.84 2.97 1.64
C ASP A 296 5.47 1.84 0.81
N GLU A 297 5.81 0.71 1.46
CA GLU A 297 5.97 -0.60 0.81
C GLU A 297 5.48 -1.71 1.74
N TRP A 298 4.50 -2.48 1.30
CA TRP A 298 4.06 -3.66 2.01
C TRP A 298 3.41 -4.66 1.05
N ASN A 299 3.65 -5.95 1.26
CA ASN A 299 2.93 -7.03 0.55
C ASN A 299 3.32 -8.41 1.09
N VAL A 300 2.73 -9.44 0.49
CA VAL A 300 3.29 -10.78 0.42
C VAL A 300 4.33 -10.80 -0.71
N TRP A 301 5.49 -11.36 -0.43
CA TRP A 301 6.56 -11.51 -1.43
C TRP A 301 7.22 -12.88 -1.28
N HIS A 302 6.92 -13.80 -2.19
CA HIS A 302 7.58 -15.09 -2.27
C HIS A 302 8.91 -14.94 -3.01
N THR A 303 10.03 -15.03 -2.25
CA THR A 303 11.38 -14.82 -2.80
C THR A 303 11.90 -16.03 -3.58
N GLU A 304 11.36 -17.22 -3.33
CA GLU A 304 11.61 -18.41 -4.13
C GLU A 304 10.63 -18.45 -5.30
N PRO A 305 11.08 -18.20 -6.55
CA PRO A 305 10.20 -18.25 -7.70
C PRO A 305 9.71 -19.69 -7.94
N GLU A 306 8.45 -19.85 -8.31
CA GLU A 306 7.86 -21.16 -8.68
C GLU A 306 8.58 -21.82 -9.87
N SER A 307 9.18 -21.00 -10.73
CA SER A 307 10.10 -21.41 -11.78
C SER A 307 11.40 -20.63 -11.57
N PRO A 308 12.55 -21.29 -11.46
CA PRO A 308 13.82 -20.60 -11.39
C PRO A 308 13.93 -19.63 -12.60
N PRO A 309 14.39 -18.40 -12.39
CA PRO A 309 14.61 -17.48 -13.49
C PRO A 309 15.55 -18.16 -14.48
N GLU A 310 15.26 -18.05 -15.78
CA GLU A 310 16.19 -18.50 -16.80
C GLU A 310 17.57 -17.93 -16.47
N SER A 311 18.59 -18.79 -16.45
CA SER A 311 19.97 -18.36 -16.18
C SER A 311 20.37 -17.35 -17.25
N ARG A 312 20.54 -16.10 -16.87
CA ARG A 312 20.95 -15.04 -17.79
C ARG A 312 22.47 -14.94 -17.81
N PRO A 313 23.08 -14.75 -18.99
CA PRO A 313 24.48 -14.37 -19.07
C PRO A 313 24.80 -13.13 -18.23
N GLU A 314 26.00 -13.04 -17.70
CA GLU A 314 26.41 -11.91 -16.83
C GLU A 314 26.40 -10.56 -17.56
N ASP A 315 26.50 -10.57 -18.88
CA ASP A 315 26.47 -9.38 -19.75
C ASP A 315 25.08 -9.09 -20.35
N ASP A 316 24.04 -9.87 -19.97
CA ASP A 316 22.67 -9.66 -20.44
C ASP A 316 21.94 -8.61 -19.58
N TRP A 317 21.49 -7.52 -20.23
CA TRP A 317 20.73 -6.42 -19.65
C TRP A 317 19.41 -6.24 -20.42
N PRO A 318 18.47 -7.17 -20.29
CA PRO A 318 17.23 -7.12 -21.04
C PRO A 318 16.37 -5.92 -20.65
N GLN A 319 15.53 -5.49 -21.58
CA GLN A 319 14.49 -4.51 -21.30
C GLN A 319 13.30 -5.22 -20.64
N ALA A 320 12.78 -4.68 -19.55
CA ALA A 320 11.59 -5.14 -18.85
C ALA A 320 11.51 -6.69 -18.70
N PRO A 321 12.49 -7.34 -18.07
CA PRO A 321 12.45 -8.79 -17.88
C PRO A 321 11.32 -9.20 -16.92
N ARG A 322 10.84 -10.45 -17.03
CA ARG A 322 9.95 -11.00 -16.00
C ARG A 322 10.72 -11.16 -14.70
N LEU A 323 10.40 -10.34 -13.70
CA LEU A 323 10.98 -10.35 -12.36
C LEU A 323 9.87 -10.26 -11.32
N LEU A 324 9.98 -11.08 -10.26
CA LEU A 324 9.09 -11.03 -9.10
C LEU A 324 7.60 -11.14 -9.47
N GLU A 325 7.26 -11.84 -10.55
CA GLU A 325 5.89 -12.08 -10.97
C GLU A 325 5.29 -13.22 -10.14
N ASN A 326 5.06 -12.95 -8.86
CA ASN A 326 4.48 -13.92 -7.94
C ASN A 326 3.02 -14.24 -8.32
N SER A 327 2.65 -15.50 -8.16
CA SER A 327 1.29 -15.98 -8.34
C SER A 327 0.63 -16.19 -6.98
N TYR A 328 -0.38 -15.41 -6.67
CA TYR A 328 -0.98 -15.38 -5.34
C TYR A 328 -2.13 -16.36 -5.17
N THR A 329 -2.14 -16.99 -3.99
CA THR A 329 -3.13 -17.98 -3.56
C THR A 329 -4.28 -17.34 -2.77
N LEU A 330 -5.30 -18.15 -2.44
CA LEU A 330 -6.32 -17.77 -1.47
C LEU A 330 -5.72 -17.45 -0.09
N THR A 331 -4.69 -18.20 0.35
CA THR A 331 -3.99 -17.93 1.61
C THR A 331 -3.37 -16.53 1.62
N ASP A 332 -2.72 -16.13 0.52
CA ASP A 332 -2.12 -14.81 0.38
C ASP A 332 -3.20 -13.69 0.43
N ALA A 333 -4.33 -13.92 -0.21
CA ALA A 333 -5.45 -12.98 -0.17
C ALA A 333 -5.98 -12.76 1.24
N VAL A 334 -6.15 -13.82 2.02
CA VAL A 334 -6.62 -13.74 3.41
C VAL A 334 -5.60 -13.00 4.28
N LEU A 335 -4.29 -13.23 4.07
CA LEU A 335 -3.25 -12.46 4.76
C LEU A 335 -3.30 -10.98 4.35
N VAL A 336 -3.40 -10.64 3.05
CA VAL A 336 -3.52 -9.24 2.60
C VAL A 336 -4.72 -8.56 3.27
N GLY A 337 -5.85 -9.25 3.39
CA GLY A 337 -6.99 -8.76 4.18
C GLY A 337 -6.62 -8.46 5.65
N SER A 338 -5.83 -9.33 6.27
CA SER A 338 -5.35 -9.15 7.65
C SER A 338 -4.39 -7.94 7.75
N LEU A 339 -3.48 -7.76 6.78
CA LEU A 339 -2.58 -6.60 6.74
C LEU A 339 -3.36 -5.29 6.56
N MET A 340 -4.42 -5.28 5.74
CA MET A 340 -5.32 -4.13 5.60
C MET A 340 -6.03 -3.79 6.92
N ILE A 341 -6.45 -4.80 7.69
CA ILE A 341 -7.02 -4.59 9.02
C ILE A 341 -5.98 -3.94 9.95
N ALA A 342 -4.73 -4.40 9.94
CA ALA A 342 -3.65 -3.82 10.74
C ALA A 342 -3.43 -2.35 10.43
N LEU A 343 -3.36 -1.97 9.14
CA LEU A 343 -3.22 -0.57 8.73
C LEU A 343 -4.42 0.28 9.17
N LEU A 344 -5.65 -0.21 9.04
CA LEU A 344 -6.87 0.48 9.48
C LEU A 344 -6.88 0.67 11.01
N ARG A 345 -6.48 -0.32 11.79
CA ARG A 345 -6.41 -0.22 13.26
C ARG A 345 -5.43 0.84 13.75
N HIS A 346 -4.53 1.30 12.90
CA HIS A 346 -3.56 2.36 13.18
C HIS A 346 -3.83 3.66 12.38
N ALA A 347 -5.07 3.88 11.92
CA ALA A 347 -5.44 5.04 11.09
C ALA A 347 -5.23 6.41 11.77
N ASP A 348 -4.99 6.46 13.08
CA ASP A 348 -4.60 7.67 13.81
C ASP A 348 -3.13 8.05 13.60
N ARG A 349 -2.30 7.14 13.09
CA ARG A 349 -0.86 7.33 12.86
C ARG A 349 -0.43 6.96 11.44
N VAL A 350 -1.01 5.91 10.84
CA VAL A 350 -0.75 5.50 9.46
C VAL A 350 -1.68 6.28 8.53
N THR A 351 -1.15 7.31 7.88
CA THR A 351 -1.94 8.19 6.99
C THR A 351 -1.60 8.01 5.51
N ALA A 352 -0.58 7.23 5.20
CA ALA A 352 -0.27 6.77 3.86
C ALA A 352 0.21 5.31 3.92
N ALA A 353 -0.14 4.51 2.92
CA ALA A 353 0.38 3.16 2.74
C ALA A 353 0.37 2.82 1.24
N SER A 354 1.33 2.01 0.77
CA SER A 354 1.41 1.63 -0.64
C SER A 354 1.64 0.14 -0.79
N LEU A 355 0.66 -0.55 -1.36
CA LEU A 355 0.81 -1.94 -1.76
C LEU A 355 1.88 -2.04 -2.86
N ALA A 356 2.94 -2.75 -2.64
CA ALA A 356 4.02 -2.97 -3.58
C ALA A 356 3.79 -4.30 -4.34
N GLN A 357 3.61 -4.27 -5.67
CA GLN A 357 3.45 -3.13 -6.55
C GLN A 357 2.07 -3.17 -7.22
N LEU A 358 1.84 -2.32 -8.22
CA LEU A 358 0.51 -2.17 -8.82
C LEU A 358 0.23 -3.21 -9.90
N VAL A 359 1.22 -3.48 -10.77
CA VAL A 359 1.07 -4.36 -11.95
C VAL A 359 2.26 -5.31 -12.07
N ASN A 360 2.01 -6.58 -12.33
CA ASN A 360 2.94 -7.69 -12.59
C ASN A 360 3.90 -8.04 -11.45
N VAL A 361 4.63 -7.08 -10.94
CA VAL A 361 5.69 -7.28 -9.93
C VAL A 361 5.06 -7.38 -8.55
N ILE A 362 5.05 -8.56 -7.93
CA ILE A 362 4.37 -8.83 -6.65
C ILE A 362 3.02 -8.09 -6.54
N ALA A 363 2.19 -8.17 -7.58
CA ALA A 363 1.10 -7.23 -7.79
C ALA A 363 -0.29 -7.89 -7.79
N PRO A 364 -1.36 -7.15 -7.46
CA PRO A 364 -2.73 -7.63 -7.54
C PRO A 364 -3.26 -7.73 -8.98
N ILE A 365 -2.61 -7.07 -9.94
CA ILE A 365 -2.99 -7.04 -11.35
C ILE A 365 -1.86 -7.65 -12.17
N MET A 366 -2.20 -8.61 -13.02
CA MET A 366 -1.25 -9.23 -13.96
C MET A 366 -1.63 -8.91 -15.40
N THR A 367 -0.61 -8.93 -16.27
CA THR A 367 -0.78 -8.75 -17.71
C THR A 367 0.04 -9.76 -18.50
N GLU A 368 -0.40 -10.07 -19.72
CA GLU A 368 0.44 -10.72 -20.72
C GLU A 368 0.82 -9.71 -21.80
N PRO A 369 2.09 -9.66 -22.26
CA PRO A 369 2.47 -8.78 -23.37
C PRO A 369 1.65 -9.07 -24.64
N GLY A 370 1.01 -8.04 -25.19
CA GLY A 370 0.08 -8.18 -26.31
C GLY A 370 -1.19 -8.99 -26.01
N GLY A 371 -1.43 -9.34 -24.75
CA GLY A 371 -2.53 -10.16 -24.28
C GLY A 371 -3.33 -9.49 -23.15
N PRO A 372 -4.31 -10.19 -22.53
CA PRO A 372 -5.19 -9.59 -21.54
C PRO A 372 -4.52 -9.30 -20.20
N SER A 373 -5.24 -8.52 -19.36
CA SER A 373 -4.97 -8.34 -17.94
C SER A 373 -5.95 -9.16 -17.10
N TRP A 374 -5.55 -9.51 -15.85
CA TRP A 374 -6.42 -10.22 -14.92
C TRP A 374 -6.13 -9.88 -13.47
N ARG A 375 -7.10 -10.16 -12.59
CA ARG A 375 -7.00 -9.96 -11.14
C ARG A 375 -6.34 -11.17 -10.50
N GLN A 376 -5.35 -10.96 -9.64
CA GLN A 376 -4.89 -11.96 -8.68
C GLN A 376 -5.82 -12.02 -7.46
N THR A 377 -5.65 -13.03 -6.62
CA THR A 377 -6.50 -13.23 -5.44
C THR A 377 -6.40 -12.08 -4.44
N THR A 378 -5.22 -11.48 -4.28
CA THR A 378 -4.93 -10.33 -3.39
C THR A 378 -5.61 -9.02 -3.82
N PHE A 379 -6.10 -8.95 -5.06
CA PHE A 379 -6.87 -7.82 -5.57
C PHE A 379 -8.13 -7.55 -4.72
N PHE A 380 -8.86 -8.60 -4.37
CA PHE A 380 -10.18 -8.48 -3.78
C PHE A 380 -10.19 -7.88 -2.36
N PRO A 381 -9.35 -8.34 -1.41
CA PRO A 381 -9.30 -7.72 -0.07
C PRO A 381 -8.93 -6.24 -0.13
N PHE A 382 -7.97 -5.86 -0.98
CA PHE A 382 -7.59 -4.47 -1.15
C PHE A 382 -8.73 -3.63 -1.75
N ALA A 383 -9.33 -4.08 -2.86
CA ALA A 383 -10.43 -3.37 -3.52
C ALA A 383 -11.62 -3.16 -2.58
N GLN A 384 -11.98 -4.18 -1.81
CA GLN A 384 -13.08 -4.09 -0.85
C GLN A 384 -12.75 -3.17 0.32
N ALA A 385 -11.51 -3.23 0.86
CA ALA A 385 -11.07 -2.32 1.91
C ALA A 385 -11.03 -0.87 1.40
N SER A 386 -10.52 -0.62 0.20
CA SER A 386 -10.52 0.72 -0.40
C SER A 386 -11.93 1.27 -0.63
N LYS A 387 -12.85 0.41 -1.09
CA LYS A 387 -14.23 0.81 -1.37
C LYS A 387 -15.05 1.10 -0.12
N TYR A 388 -14.91 0.28 0.92
CA TYR A 388 -15.81 0.26 2.07
C TYR A 388 -15.15 0.72 3.38
N GLY A 389 -13.85 0.90 3.41
CA GLY A 389 -13.10 1.34 4.57
C GLY A 389 -12.92 2.86 4.65
N ARG A 390 -13.95 3.62 4.29
CA ARG A 390 -13.96 5.09 4.34
C ARG A 390 -14.70 5.55 5.58
N GLY A 391 -14.15 6.54 6.30
CA GLY A 391 -14.75 7.09 7.51
C GLY A 391 -13.87 6.95 8.73
N ARG A 392 -14.47 6.78 9.90
CA ARG A 392 -13.80 6.70 11.19
C ARG A 392 -13.65 5.25 11.63
N VAL A 393 -12.43 4.81 11.91
CA VAL A 393 -12.15 3.49 12.48
C VAL A 393 -12.63 3.46 13.93
N LEU A 394 -13.43 2.46 14.27
CA LEU A 394 -13.87 2.21 15.64
C LEU A 394 -12.88 1.29 16.35
N ARG A 395 -12.70 1.51 17.65
CA ARG A 395 -11.88 0.62 18.48
C ARG A 395 -12.56 -0.73 18.64
N VAL A 396 -11.83 -1.78 18.35
CA VAL A 396 -12.27 -3.17 18.46
C VAL A 396 -11.31 -3.90 19.40
N GLU A 397 -11.84 -4.39 20.52
CA GLU A 397 -11.14 -5.30 21.42
C GLU A 397 -11.76 -6.69 21.25
N VAL A 398 -10.99 -7.61 20.70
CA VAL A 398 -11.45 -8.94 20.31
C VAL A 398 -11.30 -9.91 21.47
N ASP A 399 -12.38 -10.65 21.81
CA ASP A 399 -12.37 -11.86 22.61
C ASP A 399 -12.60 -13.05 21.66
N SER A 400 -11.58 -13.85 21.41
CA SER A 400 -11.56 -14.89 20.37
C SER A 400 -10.98 -16.20 20.89
N PRO A 401 -11.41 -17.34 20.34
CA PRO A 401 -10.60 -18.55 20.42
C PRO A 401 -9.21 -18.28 19.83
N THR A 402 -8.20 -18.91 20.43
CA THR A 402 -6.81 -18.79 19.99
C THR A 402 -6.31 -20.07 19.31
N HIS A 403 -5.21 -19.95 18.56
CA HIS A 403 -4.39 -21.06 18.13
C HIS A 403 -2.91 -20.76 18.38
N THR A 404 -2.09 -21.79 18.49
CA THR A 404 -0.65 -21.65 18.68
C THR A 404 0.04 -21.63 17.32
N THR A 405 0.84 -20.59 17.06
CA THR A 405 1.69 -20.44 15.88
C THR A 405 3.16 -20.66 16.26
N GLY A 406 3.97 -21.08 15.32
CA GLY A 406 5.41 -21.31 15.54
C GLY A 406 6.19 -20.02 15.81
N ARG A 407 5.77 -18.89 15.19
CA ARG A 407 6.49 -17.60 15.24
C ARG A 407 5.96 -16.66 16.33
N PHE A 408 4.64 -16.62 16.54
CA PHE A 408 3.99 -15.59 17.36
C PHE A 408 3.40 -16.13 18.68
N GLY A 409 3.50 -17.46 18.91
CA GLY A 409 2.86 -18.11 20.07
C GLY A 409 1.35 -18.20 19.90
N GLU A 410 0.60 -17.97 20.99
CA GLU A 410 -0.87 -17.93 20.93
C GLU A 410 -1.35 -16.65 20.25
N VAL A 411 -2.22 -16.80 19.25
CA VAL A 411 -2.81 -15.72 18.45
C VAL A 411 -4.31 -15.96 18.32
N ASP A 412 -5.10 -14.90 18.33
CA ASP A 412 -6.54 -14.94 18.08
C ASP A 412 -6.84 -15.50 16.69
N LEU A 413 -7.87 -16.35 16.59
CA LEU A 413 -8.39 -16.83 15.30
C LEU A 413 -9.07 -15.70 14.52
N LEU A 414 -9.74 -14.77 15.22
CA LEU A 414 -10.35 -13.60 14.61
C LEU A 414 -9.37 -12.44 14.57
N HIS A 415 -9.19 -11.85 13.38
CA HIS A 415 -8.63 -10.52 13.23
C HIS A 415 -9.68 -9.60 12.64
N ALA A 416 -10.02 -8.49 13.29
CA ALA A 416 -11.13 -7.66 12.88
C ALA A 416 -10.90 -6.17 13.15
N THR A 417 -11.58 -5.34 12.34
CA THR A 417 -11.75 -3.90 12.57
C THR A 417 -13.11 -3.45 12.03
N ALA A 418 -13.54 -2.26 12.40
CA ALA A 418 -14.76 -1.67 11.87
C ALA A 418 -14.57 -0.21 11.53
N VAL A 419 -15.18 0.21 10.41
CA VAL A 419 -15.15 1.60 9.94
C VAL A 419 -16.58 2.13 9.87
N HIS A 420 -16.81 3.26 10.51
CA HIS A 420 -18.07 3.99 10.50
C HIS A 420 -18.00 5.18 9.56
N ASP A 421 -18.73 5.12 8.47
CA ASP A 421 -18.99 6.26 7.60
C ASP A 421 -20.30 6.94 8.05
N GLU A 422 -20.16 7.96 8.88
CA GLU A 422 -21.30 8.71 9.42
C GLU A 422 -22.07 9.44 8.33
N GLN A 423 -21.39 9.87 7.25
CA GLN A 423 -22.03 10.60 6.15
C GLN A 423 -22.88 9.67 5.28
N ALA A 424 -22.36 8.48 4.99
CA ALA A 424 -23.09 7.45 4.26
C ALA A 424 -24.10 6.69 5.13
N GLY A 425 -24.04 6.82 6.46
CA GLY A 425 -24.86 6.05 7.40
C GLY A 425 -24.57 4.55 7.34
N THR A 426 -23.29 4.19 7.19
CA THR A 426 -22.88 2.79 7.06
C THR A 426 -21.75 2.43 8.04
N ILE A 427 -21.76 1.17 8.48
CA ILE A 427 -20.64 0.58 9.21
C ILE A 427 -20.17 -0.63 8.41
N THR A 428 -18.88 -0.73 8.23
CA THR A 428 -18.26 -1.90 7.59
C THR A 428 -17.39 -2.62 8.60
N VAL A 429 -17.69 -3.89 8.87
CA VAL A 429 -16.86 -4.79 9.65
C VAL A 429 -16.00 -5.59 8.67
N PHE A 430 -14.69 -5.48 8.82
CA PHE A 430 -13.69 -6.32 8.15
C PHE A 430 -13.22 -7.38 9.12
N ALA A 431 -13.30 -8.65 8.73
CA ALA A 431 -12.97 -9.78 9.59
C ALA A 431 -12.26 -10.89 8.82
N VAL A 432 -11.20 -11.42 9.42
CA VAL A 432 -10.46 -12.60 8.96
C VAL A 432 -10.63 -13.72 9.98
N ASN A 433 -11.07 -14.88 9.50
CA ASN A 433 -10.90 -16.13 10.24
C ASN A 433 -9.60 -16.80 9.75
N ARG A 434 -8.58 -16.82 10.61
CA ARG A 434 -7.26 -17.40 10.31
C ARG A 434 -7.23 -18.91 10.37
N SER A 435 -8.24 -19.55 10.96
CA SER A 435 -8.28 -21.02 11.09
C SER A 435 -8.37 -21.69 9.72
N LEU A 436 -7.53 -22.67 9.48
CA LEU A 436 -7.57 -23.50 8.27
C LEU A 436 -8.70 -24.54 8.28
N ALA A 437 -9.29 -24.84 9.43
CA ALA A 437 -10.21 -25.96 9.59
C ALA A 437 -11.51 -25.66 10.34
N ARG A 438 -11.57 -24.54 11.09
CA ARG A 438 -12.70 -24.26 12.00
C ARG A 438 -13.52 -23.08 11.52
N GLU A 439 -14.82 -23.28 11.42
CA GLU A 439 -15.78 -22.17 11.39
C GLU A 439 -15.68 -21.37 12.69
N LEU A 440 -15.84 -20.07 12.59
CA LEU A 440 -15.76 -19.16 13.73
C LEU A 440 -17.09 -18.40 13.87
N PRO A 441 -17.93 -18.78 14.85
CA PRO A 441 -19.09 -17.98 15.21
C PRO A 441 -18.64 -16.59 15.68
N LEU A 442 -19.32 -15.56 15.21
CA LEU A 442 -19.05 -14.15 15.52
C LEU A 442 -20.28 -13.51 16.14
N GLU A 443 -20.08 -12.83 17.27
CA GLU A 443 -21.09 -11.98 17.92
C GLU A 443 -20.52 -10.57 18.10
N VAL A 444 -21.22 -9.55 17.58
CA VAL A 444 -20.81 -8.14 17.71
C VAL A 444 -21.92 -7.35 18.40
N ASP A 445 -21.60 -6.79 19.58
CA ASP A 445 -22.47 -5.84 20.28
C ASP A 445 -22.40 -4.47 19.60
N LEU A 446 -23.54 -4.01 19.08
CA LEU A 446 -23.69 -2.78 18.30
C LEU A 446 -24.22 -1.60 19.16
N ARG A 447 -23.81 -1.56 20.42
CA ARG A 447 -24.33 -0.54 21.36
C ARG A 447 -24.06 0.88 20.87
N GLY A 448 -25.01 1.76 21.12
CA GLY A 448 -24.89 3.17 20.74
C GLY A 448 -25.10 3.49 19.26
N LEU A 449 -25.29 2.48 18.41
CA LEU A 449 -25.47 2.65 16.97
C LEU A 449 -26.92 2.79 16.51
N GLY A 450 -27.88 2.60 17.44
CA GLY A 450 -29.31 2.65 17.13
C GLY A 450 -29.78 1.48 16.29
N ALA A 451 -30.83 1.68 15.51
CA ALA A 451 -31.34 0.61 14.65
C ALA A 451 -30.37 0.33 13.48
N VAL A 452 -29.85 -0.87 13.45
CA VAL A 452 -28.87 -1.33 12.45
C VAL A 452 -29.43 -2.52 11.70
N ARG A 453 -29.14 -2.63 10.41
CA ARG A 453 -29.47 -3.81 9.60
C ARG A 453 -28.31 -4.23 8.72
N VAL A 454 -28.17 -5.52 8.45
CA VAL A 454 -27.23 -6.03 7.43
C VAL A 454 -27.68 -5.58 6.05
N VAL A 455 -26.75 -5.02 5.28
CA VAL A 455 -26.95 -4.63 3.88
C VAL A 455 -26.35 -5.68 2.96
N GLU A 456 -25.16 -6.16 3.31
CA GLU A 456 -24.37 -7.04 2.48
C GLU A 456 -23.33 -7.79 3.34
N HIS A 457 -23.08 -9.05 3.01
CA HIS A 457 -21.93 -9.79 3.50
C HIS A 457 -21.17 -10.34 2.29
N LEU A 458 -19.98 -9.79 2.00
CA LEU A 458 -19.06 -10.29 0.98
C LEU A 458 -18.06 -11.24 1.64
N LEU A 459 -17.86 -12.38 1.01
CA LEU A 459 -17.04 -13.47 1.52
C LEU A 459 -16.06 -13.96 0.46
N LEU A 460 -14.78 -13.99 0.81
CA LEU A 460 -13.73 -14.65 0.03
C LEU A 460 -13.22 -15.85 0.84
N THR A 461 -13.41 -17.06 0.33
CA THR A 461 -13.00 -18.34 0.94
C THR A 461 -13.05 -19.43 -0.12
N GLY A 462 -12.48 -20.59 0.17
CA GLY A 462 -12.51 -21.79 -0.69
C GLY A 462 -11.97 -23.01 0.02
N ASP A 463 -12.20 -24.19 -0.56
CA ASP A 463 -11.76 -25.47 0.00
C ASP A 463 -10.27 -25.73 -0.27
N ASP A 464 -9.69 -25.08 -1.28
CA ASP A 464 -8.29 -25.19 -1.67
C ASP A 464 -7.53 -23.90 -1.25
N PRO A 465 -6.71 -23.94 -0.20
CA PRO A 465 -5.97 -22.76 0.26
C PRO A 465 -4.90 -22.30 -0.75
N ASP A 466 -4.51 -23.14 -1.69
CA ASP A 466 -3.52 -22.85 -2.73
C ASP A 466 -4.16 -22.49 -4.09
N ALA A 467 -5.50 -22.35 -4.13
CA ALA A 467 -6.23 -21.88 -5.31
C ALA A 467 -5.78 -20.48 -5.73
N ARG A 468 -5.63 -20.28 -7.04
CA ARG A 468 -5.08 -19.05 -7.66
C ARG A 468 -5.91 -18.62 -8.84
N ASN A 469 -5.86 -17.33 -9.14
CA ASN A 469 -6.33 -16.80 -10.41
C ASN A 469 -5.17 -16.79 -11.41
N THR A 470 -5.45 -17.23 -12.62
CA THR A 470 -4.47 -17.32 -13.71
C THR A 470 -5.03 -16.71 -14.98
N LEU A 471 -4.17 -16.52 -15.99
CA LEU A 471 -4.60 -16.08 -17.31
C LEU A 471 -5.75 -16.91 -17.89
N THR A 472 -5.75 -18.23 -17.66
CA THR A 472 -6.76 -19.17 -18.21
C THR A 472 -7.95 -19.41 -17.29
N ASP A 473 -7.84 -19.05 -16.00
CA ASP A 473 -8.91 -19.16 -15.01
C ASP A 473 -8.85 -17.94 -14.04
N PRO A 474 -9.22 -16.75 -14.53
CA PRO A 474 -9.01 -15.49 -13.81
C PRO A 474 -10.00 -15.25 -12.66
N GLU A 475 -11.03 -16.10 -12.51
CA GLU A 475 -12.07 -15.94 -11.48
C GLU A 475 -12.24 -17.18 -10.58
N ARG A 476 -11.25 -18.09 -10.56
CA ARG A 476 -11.28 -19.29 -9.70
C ARG A 476 -11.45 -18.94 -8.22
N VAL A 477 -10.84 -17.85 -7.78
CA VAL A 477 -10.98 -17.28 -6.44
C VAL A 477 -11.60 -15.89 -6.61
N ALA A 478 -12.86 -15.75 -6.24
CA ALA A 478 -13.59 -14.49 -6.33
C ALA A 478 -14.53 -14.32 -5.13
N PRO A 479 -14.80 -13.08 -4.68
CA PRO A 479 -15.76 -12.82 -3.61
C PRO A 479 -17.19 -13.22 -4.04
N ARG A 480 -17.93 -13.71 -3.04
CA ARG A 480 -19.37 -13.99 -3.21
C ARG A 480 -20.19 -13.35 -2.10
N THR A 481 -21.47 -13.12 -2.35
CA THR A 481 -22.42 -12.73 -1.30
C THR A 481 -22.74 -13.93 -0.43
N ALA A 482 -22.79 -13.73 0.89
CA ALA A 482 -23.15 -14.72 1.87
C ALA A 482 -24.37 -14.26 2.69
N ASP A 483 -25.30 -15.18 3.00
CA ASP A 483 -26.47 -14.95 3.85
C ASP A 483 -26.19 -15.39 5.30
N ALA A 484 -24.94 -15.27 5.75
CA ALA A 484 -24.48 -15.80 7.03
C ALA A 484 -24.56 -14.78 8.19
N SER A 485 -25.02 -13.56 7.92
CA SER A 485 -25.05 -12.47 8.91
C SER A 485 -26.47 -11.97 9.18
N ALA A 486 -26.79 -11.77 10.45
CA ALA A 486 -28.08 -11.22 10.89
C ALA A 486 -27.90 -10.27 12.06
N VAL A 487 -28.80 -9.26 12.18
CA VAL A 487 -28.88 -8.38 13.35
C VAL A 487 -30.17 -8.69 14.09
N THR A 488 -30.07 -8.99 15.38
CA THR A 488 -31.21 -9.22 16.28
C THR A 488 -31.04 -8.31 17.51
N GLY A 489 -31.94 -7.36 17.69
CA GLY A 489 -31.75 -6.28 18.65
C GLY A 489 -30.49 -5.50 18.32
N ASP A 490 -29.59 -5.39 19.28
CA ASP A 490 -28.30 -4.69 19.17
C ASP A 490 -27.12 -5.65 18.93
N VAL A 491 -27.38 -6.88 18.47
CA VAL A 491 -26.33 -7.89 18.25
C VAL A 491 -26.30 -8.32 16.80
N LEU A 492 -25.15 -8.13 16.14
CA LEU A 492 -24.81 -8.78 14.88
C LEU A 492 -24.26 -10.18 15.17
N THR A 493 -24.83 -11.17 14.51
CA THR A 493 -24.31 -12.55 14.52
C THR A 493 -23.89 -12.96 13.12
N SER A 494 -22.84 -13.75 13.02
CA SER A 494 -22.36 -14.33 11.76
C SER A 494 -21.63 -15.64 12.03
N THR A 495 -21.39 -16.42 10.96
CA THR A 495 -20.47 -17.56 10.98
C THR A 495 -19.43 -17.34 9.89
N LEU A 496 -18.16 -17.23 10.30
CA LEU A 496 -17.04 -17.01 9.39
C LEU A 496 -16.41 -18.37 9.01
N PRO A 497 -16.43 -18.76 7.74
CA PRO A 497 -15.80 -20.02 7.30
C PRO A 497 -14.30 -20.06 7.61
N PRO A 498 -13.67 -21.25 7.61
CA PRO A 498 -12.23 -21.36 7.68
C PRO A 498 -11.55 -20.56 6.56
N LEU A 499 -10.34 -20.09 6.82
CA LEU A 499 -9.50 -19.37 5.84
C LEU A 499 -10.34 -18.38 5.03
N SER A 500 -10.86 -17.34 5.68
CA SER A 500 -11.78 -16.42 5.03
C SER A 500 -11.49 -14.95 5.32
N TRP A 501 -11.71 -14.13 4.30
CA TRP A 501 -11.87 -12.70 4.38
C TRP A 501 -13.35 -12.35 4.27
N ASN A 502 -13.86 -11.54 5.20
CA ASN A 502 -15.25 -11.18 5.32
C ASN A 502 -15.43 -9.67 5.39
N VAL A 503 -16.37 -9.13 4.63
CA VAL A 503 -16.79 -7.73 4.67
C VAL A 503 -18.27 -7.69 4.96
N ILE A 504 -18.65 -7.35 6.20
CA ILE A 504 -20.04 -7.27 6.65
C ILE A 504 -20.44 -5.80 6.70
N ARG A 505 -21.37 -5.40 5.84
CA ARG A 505 -21.83 -4.03 5.72
C ARG A 505 -23.18 -3.86 6.42
N LEU A 506 -23.24 -2.84 7.25
CA LEU A 506 -24.42 -2.49 8.03
C LEU A 506 -24.90 -1.09 7.61
N ALA A 507 -26.21 -0.88 7.53
CA ALA A 507 -26.80 0.44 7.46
C ALA A 507 -27.31 0.83 8.83
N THR A 508 -26.95 2.04 9.28
CA THR A 508 -27.54 2.65 10.47
C THR A 508 -28.85 3.30 10.09
N GLY A 509 -29.86 3.20 10.97
CA GLY A 509 -31.11 3.93 10.81
C GLY A 509 -30.86 5.41 10.96
N SER A 510 -30.37 6.09 9.90
CA SER A 510 -30.22 7.53 9.90
C SER A 510 -31.51 8.23 9.55
N ALA A 511 -31.83 9.22 10.33
CA ALA A 511 -32.68 10.35 10.08
C ALA A 511 -32.56 10.94 8.65
N ASN A 512 -33.17 10.30 7.64
CA ASN A 512 -33.54 10.95 6.39
C ASN A 512 -34.80 10.29 5.78
N ALA A 513 -35.82 10.05 6.64
CA ALA A 513 -37.21 9.80 6.21
C ALA A 513 -38.05 11.09 6.29
N SER A 514 -37.50 12.23 5.85
CA SER A 514 -38.27 13.49 5.82
C SER A 514 -37.93 14.38 4.62
N ALA A 515 -38.02 13.83 3.40
CA ALA A 515 -38.00 14.67 2.21
C ALA A 515 -38.77 14.05 1.03
N THR A 516 -39.89 13.34 1.27
CA THR A 516 -40.86 13.06 0.21
C THR A 516 -42.27 12.93 0.80
N ALA A 517 -42.77 14.02 1.37
CA ALA A 517 -44.18 14.22 1.59
C ALA A 517 -44.47 15.71 1.72
N LYS A 518 -44.44 16.42 0.59
CA LYS A 518 -45.29 17.59 0.36
C LYS A 518 -45.35 17.91 -1.14
N SER A 519 -46.54 17.61 -1.67
CA SER A 519 -47.25 18.14 -2.84
C SER A 519 -46.51 18.20 -4.15
#